data_72127dc5d98ec92724a126d467a7e648
#
_entry.id   72127dc5d98ec92724a126d467a7e648
#
_cell.length_a   1.000
_cell.length_b   1.000
_cell.length_c   1.000
_cell.angle_alpha   90.00
_cell.angle_beta   90.00
_cell.angle_gamma   90.00
#
_symmetry.space_group_name_H-M   'P 1'
#
loop_
_entity.id
_entity.type
_entity.pdbx_description
1 polymer ?
#
loop_
_entity_poly.entity_id
_entity_poly.type
_entity_poly.pdbx_seq_one_letter_code
_entity_poly.pdbx_strand_id
1 'polypeptide(L)'
;MITVEGVTRKYGSFTAVDDVGFTARAGRVTGFLGPNGAGKSTTMRIMVGLTRATSGTVTISGRHYVDLPNPGLEVGVLLDASAQHAGRTGREILNIAQQYMGLPRSRVEEMLEVVSLTPTEASRRVGNYSLGMRQRLGIATALIGDPRVLILDEPANGLDPAGIRWMRDLLRGYADRGGTVLLSSHLLHEIEVIADDIVMIGNGRIVSQGTKTELLHAAGTVVRATDHYILRRALRKLGIVTSLSDDGALRTDVDPVLVGKVALEAGVALTELRTEDAGLEDMFLELTATSQREGAWT
;
A
#
# COMPACT_ATOMS: atom_id res chain seq x y z
N MET A 1 -10.71 11.68 2.67
CA MET A 1 -9.48 12.09 1.95
C MET A 1 -8.41 12.45 2.98
N ILE A 2 -7.18 12.00 2.77
CA ILE A 2 -6.01 12.38 3.57
C ILE A 2 -5.11 13.23 2.68
N THR A 3 -4.62 14.38 3.19
CA THR A 3 -3.67 15.23 2.48
C THR A 3 -2.42 15.41 3.35
N VAL A 4 -1.27 15.11 2.79
CA VAL A 4 0.06 15.23 3.42
C VAL A 4 0.85 16.25 2.63
N GLU A 5 1.36 17.29 3.28
CA GLU A 5 2.04 18.42 2.61
C GLU A 5 3.37 18.72 3.30
N GLY A 6 4.48 18.41 2.61
CA GLY A 6 5.83 18.76 3.01
C GLY A 6 6.25 18.24 4.40
N VAL A 7 5.73 17.06 4.78
CA VAL A 7 5.96 16.54 6.13
C VAL A 7 7.39 16.10 6.32
N THR A 8 8.03 16.66 7.34
CA THR A 8 9.38 16.31 7.77
C THR A 8 9.37 15.92 9.23
N ARG A 9 10.11 14.85 9.58
CA ARG A 9 10.35 14.44 10.96
C ARG A 9 11.82 14.13 11.20
N LYS A 10 12.42 14.87 12.15
CA LYS A 10 13.80 14.69 12.58
C LYS A 10 13.87 14.20 14.04
N TYR A 11 14.80 13.30 14.30
CA TYR A 11 15.16 12.82 15.63
C TYR A 11 16.66 13.13 15.85
N GLY A 12 16.96 14.25 16.47
CA GLY A 12 18.34 14.76 16.54
C GLY A 12 18.88 15.01 15.14
N SER A 13 19.98 14.36 14.78
CA SER A 13 20.60 14.43 13.43
C SER A 13 19.93 13.51 12.41
N PHE A 14 19.14 12.52 12.83
CA PHE A 14 18.50 11.57 11.94
C PHE A 14 17.17 12.12 11.39
N THR A 15 17.02 12.13 10.08
CA THR A 15 15.78 12.51 9.40
C THR A 15 15.02 11.25 9.00
N ALA A 16 13.93 10.95 9.71
CA ALA A 16 13.11 9.77 9.46
C ALA A 16 12.10 9.95 8.33
N VAL A 17 11.64 11.19 8.11
CA VAL A 17 10.72 11.59 7.04
C VAL A 17 11.18 12.97 6.57
N ASP A 18 11.29 13.17 5.27
CA ASP A 18 11.88 14.35 4.65
C ASP A 18 11.04 14.81 3.46
N ASP A 19 10.32 15.92 3.66
CA ASP A 19 9.50 16.59 2.64
C ASP A 19 8.48 15.66 1.95
N VAL A 20 7.80 14.82 2.73
CA VAL A 20 6.80 13.87 2.21
C VAL A 20 5.49 14.59 1.91
N GLY A 21 5.01 14.44 0.66
CA GLY A 21 3.74 15.00 0.20
C GLY A 21 2.98 14.05 -0.71
N PHE A 22 1.71 13.75 -0.37
CA PHE A 22 0.80 12.96 -1.19
C PHE A 22 -0.66 13.11 -0.73
N THR A 23 -1.58 12.57 -1.52
CA THR A 23 -3.01 12.57 -1.21
C THR A 23 -3.59 11.16 -1.34
N ALA A 24 -4.25 10.65 -0.29
CA ALA A 24 -5.11 9.48 -0.37
C ALA A 24 -6.56 9.91 -0.59
N ARG A 25 -7.13 9.53 -1.73
CA ARG A 25 -8.43 10.01 -2.22
C ARG A 25 -9.58 9.18 -1.67
N ALA A 26 -10.77 9.78 -1.54
CA ALA A 26 -12.00 9.07 -1.22
C ALA A 26 -12.40 8.09 -2.34
N GLY A 27 -13.01 6.98 -1.99
CA GLY A 27 -13.40 5.93 -2.93
C GLY A 27 -12.24 5.12 -3.49
N ARG A 28 -11.04 5.25 -2.91
CA ARG A 28 -9.82 4.61 -3.43
C ARG A 28 -9.01 3.94 -2.33
N VAL A 29 -8.29 2.93 -2.74
CA VAL A 29 -7.26 2.28 -1.93
C VAL A 29 -5.90 2.80 -2.37
N THR A 30 -5.20 3.47 -1.46
CA THR A 30 -3.83 3.97 -1.67
C THR A 30 -2.85 3.05 -0.95
N GLY A 31 -1.97 2.41 -1.71
CA GLY A 31 -0.85 1.62 -1.19
C GLY A 31 0.34 2.53 -0.87
N PHE A 32 0.83 2.48 0.37
CA PHE A 32 2.02 3.21 0.82
C PHE A 32 3.17 2.24 1.00
N LEU A 33 4.03 2.16 -0.01
CA LEU A 33 5.06 1.16 -0.18
C LEU A 33 6.45 1.68 0.18
N GLY A 34 7.28 0.81 0.72
CA GLY A 34 8.68 1.13 1.04
C GLY A 34 9.34 0.04 1.87
N PRO A 35 10.67 -0.04 1.86
CA PRO A 35 11.39 -0.98 2.71
C PRO A 35 11.18 -0.68 4.20
N ASN A 36 11.59 -1.63 5.04
CA ASN A 36 11.59 -1.41 6.48
C ASN A 36 12.54 -0.25 6.82
N GLY A 37 12.09 0.66 7.69
CA GLY A 37 12.85 1.86 8.03
C GLY A 37 12.69 3.03 7.06
N ALA A 38 11.98 2.89 5.94
CA ALA A 38 11.80 3.97 4.95
C ALA A 38 10.97 5.17 5.44
N GLY A 39 10.32 5.08 6.61
CA GLY A 39 9.52 6.18 7.17
C GLY A 39 8.01 5.95 7.14
N LYS A 40 7.50 4.82 6.62
CA LYS A 40 6.05 4.51 6.52
C LYS A 40 5.31 4.70 7.85
N SER A 41 5.66 3.90 8.86
CA SER A 41 5.00 3.95 10.18
C SER A 41 5.18 5.29 10.88
N THR A 42 6.32 5.98 10.67
CA THR A 42 6.53 7.33 11.19
C THR A 42 5.57 8.32 10.56
N THR A 43 5.39 8.27 9.25
CA THR A 43 4.44 9.12 8.51
C THR A 43 3.00 8.84 8.98
N MET A 44 2.60 7.56 9.10
CA MET A 44 1.26 7.21 9.59
C MET A 44 1.02 7.66 11.05
N ARG A 45 2.03 7.56 11.93
CA ARG A 45 1.95 8.08 13.30
C ARG A 45 1.79 9.60 13.35
N ILE A 46 2.39 10.32 12.39
CA ILE A 46 2.19 11.77 12.27
C ILE A 46 0.75 12.07 11.85
N MET A 47 0.19 11.32 10.89
CA MET A 47 -1.19 11.52 10.42
C MET A 47 -2.23 11.46 11.53
N VAL A 48 -2.01 10.58 12.51
CA VAL A 48 -2.94 10.36 13.64
C VAL A 48 -2.49 11.05 14.93
N GLY A 49 -1.58 12.02 14.85
CA GLY A 49 -1.15 12.83 15.97
C GLY A 49 -0.31 12.13 17.05
N LEU A 50 0.09 10.86 16.84
CA LEU A 50 0.95 10.12 17.77
C LEU A 50 2.41 10.57 17.72
N THR A 51 2.80 11.24 16.65
CA THR A 51 4.13 11.84 16.49
C THR A 51 3.98 13.22 15.87
N ARG A 52 4.61 14.22 16.47
CA ARG A 52 4.58 15.60 15.95
C ARG A 52 5.54 15.73 14.75
N ALA A 53 5.08 16.30 13.65
CA ALA A 53 5.97 16.70 12.55
C ALA A 53 6.95 17.78 13.00
N THR A 54 8.14 17.81 12.42
CA THR A 54 9.11 18.91 12.56
C THR A 54 8.65 20.08 11.70
N SER A 55 8.17 19.80 10.49
CA SER A 55 7.56 20.77 9.56
C SER A 55 6.54 20.06 8.66
N GLY A 56 5.76 20.84 7.92
CA GLY A 56 4.69 20.35 7.08
C GLY A 56 3.41 20.06 7.85
N THR A 57 2.37 19.64 7.13
CA THR A 57 1.03 19.44 7.69
C THR A 57 0.39 18.15 7.18
N VAL A 58 -0.51 17.61 7.99
CA VAL A 58 -1.41 16.52 7.60
C VAL A 58 -2.83 16.92 7.94
N THR A 59 -3.74 16.75 6.98
CA THR A 59 -5.16 16.95 7.20
C THR A 59 -5.97 15.73 6.76
N ILE A 60 -7.05 15.47 7.48
CA ILE A 60 -8.06 14.46 7.16
C ILE A 60 -9.36 15.20 6.93
N SER A 61 -9.85 15.15 5.68
CA SER A 61 -11.01 15.95 5.25
C SER A 61 -10.88 17.45 5.59
N GLY A 62 -9.64 17.99 5.45
CA GLY A 62 -9.32 19.40 5.69
C GLY A 62 -9.11 19.79 7.17
N ARG A 63 -9.13 18.84 8.12
CA ARG A 63 -8.88 19.09 9.56
C ARG A 63 -7.69 18.26 10.04
N HIS A 64 -6.97 18.76 11.05
CA HIS A 64 -5.97 17.92 11.72
C HIS A 64 -6.66 16.85 12.58
N TYR A 65 -6.05 15.67 12.67
CA TYR A 65 -6.59 14.56 13.45
C TYR A 65 -6.89 14.94 14.91
N VAL A 66 -6.01 15.72 15.52
CA VAL A 66 -6.13 16.17 16.93
C VAL A 66 -7.29 17.15 17.15
N ASP A 67 -7.80 17.78 16.09
CA ASP A 67 -8.91 18.72 16.15
C ASP A 67 -10.28 18.05 15.87
N LEU A 68 -10.27 16.73 15.64
CA LEU A 68 -11.51 15.96 15.46
C LEU A 68 -12.18 15.72 16.83
N PRO A 69 -13.47 16.04 16.99
CA PRO A 69 -14.16 15.88 18.28
C PRO A 69 -14.22 14.42 18.77
N ASN A 70 -14.41 13.49 17.85
CA ASN A 70 -14.39 12.05 18.11
C ASN A 70 -13.66 11.38 16.93
N PRO A 71 -12.31 11.34 16.98
CA PRO A 71 -11.54 10.90 15.85
C PRO A 71 -11.84 9.45 15.42
N GLY A 72 -12.24 8.58 16.35
CA GLY A 72 -12.58 7.18 16.03
C GLY A 72 -13.84 7.01 15.15
N LEU A 73 -14.72 8.02 15.07
CA LEU A 73 -15.86 8.05 14.15
C LEU A 73 -15.50 8.56 12.76
N GLU A 74 -14.34 9.19 12.61
CA GLU A 74 -13.89 9.76 11.33
C GLU A 74 -12.73 8.95 10.73
N VAL A 75 -11.87 8.36 11.58
CA VAL A 75 -10.63 7.69 11.20
C VAL A 75 -10.46 6.39 11.97
N GLY A 76 -10.50 5.28 11.25
CA GLY A 76 -10.12 3.96 11.77
C GLY A 76 -8.61 3.76 11.61
N VAL A 77 -7.95 3.32 12.68
CA VAL A 77 -6.50 3.24 12.73
C VAL A 77 -6.05 1.86 13.20
N LEU A 78 -5.13 1.24 12.45
CA LEU A 78 -4.36 0.07 12.85
C LEU A 78 -2.89 0.31 12.53
N LEU A 79 -2.08 0.63 13.54
CA LEU A 79 -0.63 0.84 13.37
C LEU A 79 0.20 -0.33 13.90
N ASP A 80 -0.32 -1.07 14.85
CA ASP A 80 0.35 -2.24 15.44
C ASP A 80 -0.68 -3.18 16.06
N ALA A 81 -0.88 -4.33 15.43
CA ALA A 81 -1.80 -5.35 15.96
C ALA A 81 -1.28 -6.00 17.25
N SER A 82 0.01 -5.89 17.55
CA SER A 82 0.60 -6.42 18.79
C SER A 82 0.42 -5.49 19.99
N ALA A 83 0.09 -4.22 19.77
CA ALA A 83 -0.10 -3.21 20.82
C ALA A 83 -1.38 -3.39 21.64
N GLN A 84 -2.21 -4.39 21.29
CA GLN A 84 -3.43 -4.71 22.02
C GLN A 84 -3.14 -5.29 23.41
N HIS A 85 -3.95 -4.93 24.41
CA HIS A 85 -3.71 -5.36 25.79
C HIS A 85 -3.89 -6.88 25.95
N ALA A 86 -2.79 -7.59 26.18
CA ALA A 86 -2.73 -9.05 26.23
C ALA A 86 -3.65 -9.70 27.31
N GLY A 87 -3.92 -8.99 28.41
CA GLY A 87 -4.77 -9.47 29.51
C GLY A 87 -6.28 -9.32 29.27
N ARG A 88 -6.70 -8.59 28.24
CA ARG A 88 -8.10 -8.41 27.86
C ARG A 88 -8.53 -9.44 26.85
N THR A 89 -9.84 -9.73 26.81
CA THR A 89 -10.42 -10.53 25.72
C THR A 89 -10.66 -9.66 24.49
N GLY A 90 -10.78 -10.27 23.30
CA GLY A 90 -11.10 -9.51 22.08
C GLY A 90 -12.41 -8.74 22.19
N ARG A 91 -13.42 -9.35 22.79
CA ARG A 91 -14.71 -8.73 23.08
C ARG A 91 -14.58 -7.51 24.00
N GLU A 92 -13.77 -7.62 25.07
CA GLU A 92 -13.53 -6.48 25.98
C GLU A 92 -12.85 -5.31 25.26
N ILE A 93 -11.90 -5.57 24.36
CA ILE A 93 -11.24 -4.52 23.58
C ILE A 93 -12.25 -3.78 22.70
N LEU A 94 -13.11 -4.50 21.99
CA LEU A 94 -14.17 -3.88 21.18
C LEU A 94 -15.21 -3.14 22.03
N ASN A 95 -15.59 -3.69 23.21
CA ASN A 95 -16.48 -3.00 24.13
C ASN A 95 -15.89 -1.68 24.63
N ILE A 96 -14.59 -1.63 24.93
CA ILE A 96 -13.91 -0.40 25.35
C ILE A 96 -13.96 0.63 24.21
N ALA A 97 -13.63 0.24 22.98
CA ALA A 97 -13.69 1.10 21.82
C ALA A 97 -15.13 1.63 21.58
N GLN A 98 -16.11 0.73 21.63
CA GLN A 98 -17.53 1.04 21.49
C GLN A 98 -18.00 2.08 22.53
N GLN A 99 -17.65 1.87 23.82
CA GLN A 99 -18.03 2.78 24.91
C GLN A 99 -17.35 4.14 24.74
N TYR A 100 -16.06 4.16 24.41
CA TYR A 100 -15.29 5.39 24.22
C TYR A 100 -15.85 6.25 23.08
N MET A 101 -16.33 5.61 22.00
CA MET A 101 -16.91 6.31 20.86
C MET A 101 -18.40 6.61 21.01
N GLY A 102 -19.07 6.11 22.07
CA GLY A 102 -20.51 6.30 22.29
C GLY A 102 -21.41 5.51 21.36
N LEU A 103 -20.96 4.35 20.87
CA LEU A 103 -21.68 3.53 19.91
C LEU A 103 -22.68 2.57 20.57
N PRO A 104 -23.69 2.05 19.84
CA PRO A 104 -24.59 1.01 20.35
C PRO A 104 -23.84 -0.31 20.60
N ARG A 105 -24.29 -1.10 21.60
CA ARG A 105 -23.64 -2.36 21.97
C ARG A 105 -23.65 -3.42 20.85
N SER A 106 -24.66 -3.39 19.97
CA SER A 106 -24.74 -4.30 18.81
C SER A 106 -23.52 -4.19 17.90
N ARG A 107 -22.86 -3.03 17.88
CA ARG A 107 -21.71 -2.79 17.02
C ARG A 107 -20.53 -3.73 17.31
N VAL A 108 -20.41 -4.22 18.54
CA VAL A 108 -19.37 -5.18 18.91
C VAL A 108 -19.59 -6.54 18.21
N GLU A 109 -20.84 -7.04 18.25
CA GLU A 109 -21.16 -8.32 17.60
C GLU A 109 -21.04 -8.21 16.08
N GLU A 110 -21.50 -7.12 15.50
CA GLU A 110 -21.35 -6.83 14.08
C GLU A 110 -19.87 -6.88 13.65
N MET A 111 -18.99 -6.26 14.42
CA MET A 111 -17.56 -6.26 14.10
C MET A 111 -16.91 -7.63 14.27
N LEU A 112 -17.30 -8.40 15.29
CA LEU A 112 -16.80 -9.77 15.45
C LEU A 112 -17.20 -10.65 14.26
N GLU A 113 -18.42 -10.50 13.76
CA GLU A 113 -18.91 -11.19 12.56
C GLU A 113 -18.13 -10.76 11.31
N VAL A 114 -17.99 -9.44 11.06
CA VAL A 114 -17.25 -8.88 9.92
C VAL A 114 -15.84 -9.44 9.84
N VAL A 115 -15.13 -9.57 10.98
CA VAL A 115 -13.75 -10.06 10.99
C VAL A 115 -13.67 -11.58 11.21
N SER A 116 -14.79 -12.29 11.24
CA SER A 116 -14.87 -13.75 11.42
C SER A 116 -14.14 -14.23 12.69
N LEU A 117 -14.30 -13.51 13.78
CA LEU A 117 -13.91 -13.96 15.12
C LEU A 117 -15.11 -14.60 15.81
N THR A 118 -15.05 -15.89 16.05
CA THR A 118 -16.15 -16.63 16.72
C THR A 118 -16.36 -16.14 18.15
N PRO A 119 -17.55 -16.35 18.75
CA PRO A 119 -17.81 -15.97 20.14
C PRO A 119 -16.82 -16.60 21.13
N THR A 120 -16.38 -17.85 20.86
CA THR A 120 -15.37 -18.53 21.67
C THR A 120 -14.00 -17.86 21.56
N GLU A 121 -13.56 -17.50 20.36
CA GLU A 121 -12.31 -16.77 20.15
C GLU A 121 -12.37 -15.38 20.76
N ALA A 122 -13.47 -14.65 20.55
CA ALA A 122 -13.68 -13.32 21.12
C ALA A 122 -13.62 -13.30 22.66
N SER A 123 -13.93 -14.42 23.31
CA SER A 123 -13.87 -14.60 24.77
C SER A 123 -12.49 -15.00 25.30
N ARG A 124 -11.53 -15.34 24.43
CA ARG A 124 -10.14 -15.63 24.82
C ARG A 124 -9.38 -14.33 25.08
N ARG A 125 -8.39 -14.38 25.97
CA ARG A 125 -7.44 -13.26 26.16
C ARG A 125 -6.59 -13.08 24.92
N VAL A 126 -6.35 -11.84 24.53
CA VAL A 126 -5.56 -11.47 23.33
C VAL A 126 -4.12 -11.96 23.42
N GLY A 127 -3.58 -12.14 24.64
CA GLY A 127 -2.29 -12.79 24.82
C GLY A 127 -2.19 -14.19 24.19
N ASN A 128 -3.34 -14.90 24.07
CA ASN A 128 -3.43 -16.24 23.48
C ASN A 128 -3.90 -16.22 22.00
N TYR A 129 -3.98 -15.05 21.37
CA TYR A 129 -4.34 -14.92 19.97
C TYR A 129 -3.14 -15.22 19.06
N SER A 130 -3.40 -15.89 17.93
CA SER A 130 -2.43 -15.90 16.83
C SER A 130 -2.23 -14.48 16.30
N LEU A 131 -1.17 -14.27 15.53
CA LEU A 131 -0.94 -12.96 14.88
C LEU A 131 -2.12 -12.59 13.97
N GLY A 132 -2.63 -13.54 13.17
CA GLY A 132 -3.80 -13.31 12.32
C GLY A 132 -5.07 -12.95 13.09
N MET A 133 -5.31 -13.55 14.26
CA MET A 133 -6.43 -13.15 15.13
C MET A 133 -6.26 -11.73 15.68
N ARG A 134 -5.03 -11.35 16.04
CA ARG A 134 -4.74 -9.95 16.48
C ARG A 134 -4.95 -8.96 15.34
N GLN A 135 -4.55 -9.31 14.12
CA GLN A 135 -4.82 -8.48 12.94
C GLN A 135 -6.32 -8.30 12.71
N ARG A 136 -7.07 -9.39 12.72
CA ARG A 136 -8.55 -9.34 12.59
C ARG A 136 -9.18 -8.44 13.66
N LEU A 137 -8.77 -8.58 14.91
CA LEU A 137 -9.25 -7.73 16.01
C LEU A 137 -8.84 -6.26 15.83
N GLY A 138 -7.62 -6.00 15.33
CA GLY A 138 -7.15 -4.65 15.01
C GLY A 138 -7.98 -4.00 13.91
N ILE A 139 -8.28 -4.74 12.84
CA ILE A 139 -9.17 -4.30 11.76
C ILE A 139 -10.59 -4.03 12.29
N ALA A 140 -11.13 -4.93 13.15
CA ALA A 140 -12.43 -4.71 13.80
C ALA A 140 -12.45 -3.42 14.61
N THR A 141 -11.38 -3.16 15.38
CA THR A 141 -11.24 -1.94 16.19
C THR A 141 -11.17 -0.69 15.30
N ALA A 142 -10.49 -0.78 14.15
CA ALA A 142 -10.42 0.32 13.20
C ALA A 142 -11.78 0.60 12.53
N LEU A 143 -12.60 -0.42 12.31
CA LEU A 143 -13.90 -0.32 11.64
C LEU A 143 -15.07 -0.02 12.57
N ILE A 144 -14.93 -0.17 13.88
CA ILE A 144 -16.06 -0.14 14.81
C ILE A 144 -16.83 1.18 14.79
N GLY A 145 -16.13 2.30 14.55
CA GLY A 145 -16.71 3.66 14.46
C GLY A 145 -17.42 3.95 13.14
N ASP A 146 -17.42 3.01 12.18
CA ASP A 146 -17.85 3.26 10.80
C ASP A 146 -17.20 4.50 10.19
N PRO A 147 -15.86 4.62 10.29
CA PRO A 147 -15.13 5.82 9.92
C PRO A 147 -15.20 6.09 8.41
N ARG A 148 -14.84 7.29 7.98
CA ARG A 148 -14.72 7.64 6.55
C ARG A 148 -13.32 7.37 5.99
N VAL A 149 -12.34 7.18 6.87
CA VAL A 149 -10.93 7.00 6.51
C VAL A 149 -10.37 5.82 7.30
N LEU A 150 -9.62 4.95 6.63
CA LEU A 150 -8.85 3.87 7.24
C LEU A 150 -7.36 4.11 7.01
N ILE A 151 -6.57 4.02 8.07
CA ILE A 151 -5.09 4.06 8.05
C ILE A 151 -4.60 2.76 8.67
N LEU A 152 -4.01 1.88 7.85
CA LEU A 152 -3.66 0.52 8.23
C LEU A 152 -2.16 0.27 7.94
N ASP A 153 -1.37 0.04 8.98
CA ASP A 153 0.04 -0.29 8.84
C ASP A 153 0.21 -1.81 8.80
N GLU A 154 0.68 -2.34 7.67
CA GLU A 154 0.94 -3.76 7.43
C GLU A 154 -0.26 -4.68 7.80
N PRO A 155 -1.49 -4.42 7.30
CA PRO A 155 -2.69 -5.13 7.77
C PRO A 155 -2.73 -6.60 7.34
N ALA A 156 -1.94 -7.04 6.37
CA ALA A 156 -1.83 -8.42 5.90
C ALA A 156 -0.93 -9.30 6.78
N ASN A 157 -0.09 -8.69 7.62
CA ASN A 157 0.90 -9.43 8.39
C ASN A 157 0.26 -10.51 9.29
N GLY A 158 0.73 -11.76 9.10
CA GLY A 158 0.28 -12.89 9.90
C GLY A 158 -1.09 -13.43 9.55
N LEU A 159 -1.73 -12.92 8.50
CA LEU A 159 -2.89 -13.56 7.89
C LEU A 159 -2.45 -14.71 6.99
N ASP A 160 -3.25 -15.75 6.94
CA ASP A 160 -3.12 -16.82 5.95
C ASP A 160 -3.66 -16.36 4.57
N PRO A 161 -3.44 -17.09 3.49
CA PRO A 161 -3.90 -16.69 2.15
C PRO A 161 -5.40 -16.42 2.06
N ALA A 162 -6.23 -17.14 2.83
CA ALA A 162 -7.67 -16.91 2.90
C ALA A 162 -7.99 -15.59 3.64
N GLY A 163 -7.25 -15.31 4.73
CA GLY A 163 -7.35 -14.08 5.50
C GLY A 163 -6.92 -12.86 4.70
N ILE A 164 -5.86 -12.96 3.90
CA ILE A 164 -5.42 -11.89 2.99
C ILE A 164 -6.51 -11.57 1.96
N ARG A 165 -7.10 -12.60 1.36
CA ARG A 165 -8.20 -12.43 0.40
C ARG A 165 -9.41 -11.75 1.04
N TRP A 166 -9.84 -12.25 2.20
CA TRP A 166 -10.91 -11.63 2.98
C TRP A 166 -10.63 -10.15 3.28
N MET A 167 -9.43 -9.81 3.73
CA MET A 167 -9.03 -8.43 4.02
C MET A 167 -9.10 -7.55 2.75
N ARG A 168 -8.61 -8.04 1.62
CA ARG A 168 -8.68 -7.31 0.34
C ARG A 168 -10.12 -7.00 -0.06
N ASP A 169 -10.99 -8.02 0.00
CA ASP A 169 -12.41 -7.87 -0.34
C ASP A 169 -13.10 -6.87 0.59
N LEU A 170 -12.78 -6.91 1.89
CA LEU A 170 -13.29 -5.98 2.88
C LEU A 170 -12.87 -4.54 2.57
N LEU A 171 -11.58 -4.30 2.32
CA LEU A 171 -11.04 -2.96 2.05
C LEU A 171 -11.49 -2.43 0.69
N ARG A 172 -11.61 -3.30 -0.33
CA ARG A 172 -12.17 -2.92 -1.63
C ARG A 172 -13.62 -2.50 -1.49
N GLY A 173 -14.47 -3.31 -0.86
CA GLY A 173 -15.86 -2.97 -0.61
C GLY A 173 -16.03 -1.72 0.26
N TYR A 174 -15.09 -1.44 1.16
CA TYR A 174 -15.07 -0.20 1.93
C TYR A 174 -14.78 1.03 1.04
N ALA A 175 -13.79 0.94 0.16
CA ALA A 175 -13.46 2.01 -0.78
C ALA A 175 -14.61 2.23 -1.79
N ASP A 176 -15.23 1.17 -2.31
CA ASP A 176 -16.35 1.24 -3.27
C ASP A 176 -17.57 1.97 -2.69
N ARG A 177 -17.75 1.96 -1.37
CA ARG A 177 -18.77 2.76 -0.66
C ARG A 177 -18.35 4.21 -0.42
N GLY A 178 -17.23 4.67 -1.00
CA GLY A 178 -16.72 6.03 -0.88
C GLY A 178 -15.72 6.26 0.25
N GLY A 179 -15.33 5.21 0.97
CA GLY A 179 -14.31 5.29 2.02
C GLY A 179 -12.92 5.61 1.45
N THR A 180 -12.06 6.20 2.26
CA THR A 180 -10.63 6.40 1.94
C THR A 180 -9.81 5.33 2.63
N VAL A 181 -9.01 4.57 1.90
CA VAL A 181 -8.10 3.57 2.48
C VAL A 181 -6.65 3.97 2.19
N LEU A 182 -5.86 4.09 3.23
CA LEU A 182 -4.41 4.15 3.16
C LEU A 182 -3.85 2.93 3.88
N LEU A 183 -3.14 2.08 3.17
CA LEU A 183 -2.49 0.92 3.78
C LEU A 183 -1.02 0.85 3.40
N SER A 184 -0.16 0.51 4.37
CA SER A 184 1.22 0.16 4.08
C SER A 184 1.36 -1.33 3.83
N SER A 185 2.33 -1.69 3.01
CA SER A 185 2.83 -3.05 2.90
C SER A 185 4.28 -3.05 2.42
N HIS A 186 4.99 -4.10 2.76
CA HIS A 186 6.26 -4.47 2.14
C HIS A 186 6.08 -5.59 1.09
N LEU A 187 4.87 -6.16 0.99
CA LEU A 187 4.50 -7.19 0.03
C LEU A 187 3.84 -6.53 -1.19
N LEU A 188 4.65 -6.25 -2.19
CA LEU A 188 4.25 -5.50 -3.40
C LEU A 188 3.08 -6.16 -4.14
N HIS A 189 3.12 -7.49 -4.29
CA HIS A 189 2.07 -8.24 -4.97
C HIS A 189 0.68 -8.07 -4.31
N GLU A 190 0.60 -7.94 -2.99
CA GLU A 190 -0.70 -7.72 -2.32
C GLU A 190 -1.28 -6.34 -2.62
N ILE A 191 -0.41 -5.33 -2.65
CA ILE A 191 -0.80 -3.96 -3.01
C ILE A 191 -1.19 -3.88 -4.48
N GLU A 192 -0.45 -4.55 -5.36
CA GLU A 192 -0.73 -4.59 -6.79
C GLU A 192 -2.15 -5.09 -7.10
N VAL A 193 -2.66 -6.03 -6.29
CA VAL A 193 -4.02 -6.56 -6.45
C VAL A 193 -5.09 -5.58 -5.98
N ILE A 194 -4.87 -4.85 -4.87
CA ILE A 194 -5.94 -4.07 -4.21
C ILE A 194 -5.87 -2.56 -4.48
N ALA A 195 -4.65 -2.00 -4.66
CA ALA A 195 -4.49 -0.55 -4.74
C ALA A 195 -4.95 0.03 -6.08
N ASP A 196 -5.54 1.22 -6.00
CA ASP A 196 -5.84 2.10 -7.12
C ASP A 196 -4.70 3.11 -7.34
N ASP A 197 -4.18 3.64 -6.23
CA ASP A 197 -3.08 4.59 -6.18
C ASP A 197 -1.93 4.00 -5.39
N ILE A 198 -0.71 4.35 -5.78
CA ILE A 198 0.52 3.89 -5.15
C ILE A 198 1.38 5.08 -4.80
N VAL A 199 1.93 5.06 -3.61
CA VAL A 199 2.91 6.03 -3.11
C VAL A 199 4.12 5.23 -2.60
N MET A 200 5.28 5.42 -3.20
CA MET A 200 6.51 4.74 -2.81
C MET A 200 7.41 5.68 -2.02
N ILE A 201 7.88 5.21 -0.87
CA ILE A 201 8.79 5.94 0.00
C ILE A 201 10.12 5.19 0.15
N GLY A 202 11.22 5.90 -0.02
CA GLY A 202 12.59 5.41 0.23
C GLY A 202 13.40 6.47 0.97
N ASN A 203 14.18 6.07 1.99
CA ASN A 203 15.00 6.99 2.79
C ASN A 203 14.25 8.24 3.30
N GLY A 204 13.01 8.07 3.72
CA GLY A 204 12.17 9.14 4.23
C GLY A 204 11.57 10.07 3.17
N ARG A 205 11.78 9.84 1.87
CA ARG A 205 11.28 10.67 0.78
C ARG A 205 10.37 9.89 -0.15
N ILE A 206 9.40 10.57 -0.79
CA ILE A 206 8.63 9.97 -1.87
C ILE A 206 9.54 9.80 -3.08
N VAL A 207 9.66 8.56 -3.55
CA VAL A 207 10.47 8.20 -4.73
C VAL A 207 9.62 8.05 -5.98
N SER A 208 8.34 7.68 -5.82
CA SER A 208 7.36 7.62 -6.91
C SER A 208 5.94 7.66 -6.36
N GLN A 209 5.01 8.23 -7.11
CA GLN A 209 3.57 8.20 -6.79
C GLN A 209 2.72 8.38 -8.05
N GLY A 210 1.57 7.73 -8.08
CA GLY A 210 0.63 7.79 -9.20
C GLY A 210 -0.47 6.76 -9.07
N THR A 211 -1.34 6.69 -10.07
CA THR A 211 -2.26 5.56 -10.19
C THR A 211 -1.48 4.29 -10.51
N LYS A 212 -2.01 3.14 -10.09
CA LYS A 212 -1.40 1.84 -10.45
C LYS A 212 -1.20 1.72 -11.97
N THR A 213 -2.18 2.14 -12.74
CA THR A 213 -2.12 2.11 -14.20
C THR A 213 -0.97 2.97 -14.75
N GLU A 214 -0.81 4.21 -14.27
CA GLU A 214 0.29 5.09 -14.70
C GLU A 214 1.66 4.50 -14.38
N LEU A 215 1.81 3.93 -13.19
CA LEU A 215 3.08 3.36 -12.75
C LEU A 215 3.43 2.04 -13.45
N LEU A 216 2.44 1.20 -13.73
CA LEU A 216 2.65 -0.06 -14.45
C LEU A 216 2.74 0.11 -15.97
N HIS A 217 2.14 1.17 -16.56
CA HIS A 217 2.28 1.47 -17.99
C HIS A 217 3.64 2.05 -18.38
N ALA A 218 4.49 2.40 -17.40
CA ALA A 218 5.90 2.71 -17.67
C ALA A 218 6.73 1.47 -18.06
N ALA A 219 6.15 0.29 -17.97
CA ALA A 219 6.72 -0.94 -18.44
C ALA A 219 6.47 -1.09 -19.94
N GLY A 220 7.53 -1.22 -20.70
CA GLY A 220 7.53 -1.31 -22.15
C GLY A 220 6.96 -2.61 -22.70
N THR A 221 7.41 -2.98 -23.88
CA THR A 221 7.10 -4.24 -24.53
C THR A 221 8.34 -5.13 -24.54
N VAL A 222 8.16 -6.37 -24.10
CA VAL A 222 9.14 -7.45 -24.31
C VAL A 222 8.76 -8.20 -25.56
N VAL A 223 9.72 -8.35 -26.48
CA VAL A 223 9.52 -9.08 -27.71
C VAL A 223 10.67 -10.01 -28.00
N ARG A 224 10.36 -11.26 -28.41
CA ARG A 224 11.30 -12.21 -28.98
C ARG A 224 10.88 -12.50 -30.40
N ALA A 225 11.83 -12.55 -31.28
CA ALA A 225 11.61 -12.78 -32.68
C ALA A 225 12.57 -13.88 -33.21
N THR A 226 12.17 -14.55 -34.27
CA THR A 226 13.05 -15.50 -34.98
C THR A 226 14.33 -14.84 -35.49
N ASP A 227 14.25 -13.52 -35.80
CA ASP A 227 15.39 -12.68 -36.14
C ASP A 227 15.25 -11.32 -35.42
N HIS A 228 15.87 -11.21 -34.25
CA HIS A 228 15.86 -9.99 -33.45
C HIS A 228 16.65 -8.85 -34.11
N TYR A 229 17.60 -9.14 -35.00
CA TYR A 229 18.38 -8.10 -35.67
C TYR A 229 17.54 -7.36 -36.72
N ILE A 230 16.75 -8.09 -37.52
CA ILE A 230 15.82 -7.50 -38.49
C ILE A 230 14.76 -6.69 -37.77
N LEU A 231 14.15 -7.24 -36.69
CA LEU A 231 13.14 -6.52 -35.89
C LEU A 231 13.72 -5.24 -35.29
N ARG A 232 14.88 -5.31 -34.64
CA ARG A 232 15.56 -4.16 -34.06
C ARG A 232 15.85 -3.07 -35.08
N ARG A 233 16.28 -3.45 -36.29
CA ARG A 233 16.53 -2.52 -37.38
C ARG A 233 15.25 -1.85 -37.87
N ALA A 234 14.14 -2.60 -37.96
CA ALA A 234 12.83 -2.08 -38.34
C ALA A 234 12.30 -1.06 -37.32
N LEU A 235 12.34 -1.40 -36.03
CA LEU A 235 11.96 -0.51 -34.94
C LEU A 235 12.78 0.78 -34.90
N ARG A 236 14.11 0.67 -35.09
CA ARG A 236 15.02 1.81 -35.13
C ARG A 236 14.73 2.77 -36.28
N LYS A 237 14.26 2.28 -37.45
CA LYS A 237 13.87 3.15 -38.58
C LYS A 237 12.70 4.05 -38.25
N LEU A 238 11.86 3.67 -37.29
CA LEU A 238 10.73 4.43 -36.78
C LEU A 238 11.10 5.29 -35.55
N GLY A 239 12.41 5.38 -35.22
CA GLY A 239 12.88 6.13 -34.05
C GLY A 239 12.65 5.41 -32.72
N ILE A 240 12.21 4.15 -32.75
CA ILE A 240 11.92 3.38 -31.53
C ILE A 240 13.24 2.84 -30.97
N VAL A 241 13.53 3.21 -29.73
CA VAL A 241 14.70 2.73 -28.99
C VAL A 241 14.41 1.34 -28.44
N THR A 242 15.39 0.45 -28.57
CA THR A 242 15.30 -0.91 -28.03
C THR A 242 16.56 -1.25 -27.25
N SER A 243 16.41 -1.89 -26.11
CA SER A 243 17.48 -2.54 -25.35
C SER A 243 17.41 -4.06 -25.55
N LEU A 244 18.55 -4.73 -25.44
CA LEU A 244 18.63 -6.19 -25.45
C LEU A 244 18.85 -6.63 -24.01
N SER A 245 17.98 -7.49 -23.49
CA SER A 245 18.14 -8.07 -22.16
C SER A 245 19.06 -9.29 -22.20
N ASP A 246 19.60 -9.67 -21.05
CA ASP A 246 20.56 -10.78 -20.88
C ASP A 246 19.99 -12.14 -21.37
N ASP A 247 18.68 -12.28 -21.34
CA ASP A 247 17.95 -13.45 -21.82
C ASP A 247 17.66 -13.43 -23.34
N GLY A 248 18.17 -12.40 -24.07
CA GLY A 248 18.02 -12.26 -25.52
C GLY A 248 16.69 -11.69 -26.00
N ALA A 249 15.83 -11.16 -25.11
CA ALA A 249 14.63 -10.43 -25.51
C ALA A 249 14.95 -8.98 -25.84
N LEU A 250 14.22 -8.39 -26.81
CA LEU A 250 14.23 -6.94 -27.04
C LEU A 250 13.17 -6.28 -26.14
N ARG A 251 13.55 -5.18 -25.50
CA ARG A 251 12.67 -4.33 -24.67
C ARG A 251 12.56 -2.95 -25.31
N THR A 252 11.36 -2.39 -25.27
CA THR A 252 11.05 -1.07 -25.83
C THR A 252 9.88 -0.43 -25.10
N ASP A 253 9.81 0.90 -25.06
CA ASP A 253 8.75 1.65 -24.34
C ASP A 253 7.45 1.79 -25.15
N VAL A 254 7.35 1.19 -26.33
CA VAL A 254 6.17 1.31 -27.17
C VAL A 254 5.19 0.15 -26.98
N ASP A 255 3.93 0.42 -27.31
CA ASP A 255 2.82 -0.53 -27.22
C ASP A 255 3.08 -1.84 -28.04
N PRO A 256 2.75 -3.03 -27.48
CA PRO A 256 2.92 -4.32 -28.16
C PRO A 256 2.26 -4.38 -29.52
N VAL A 257 1.10 -3.72 -29.70
CA VAL A 257 0.40 -3.69 -30.99
C VAL A 257 1.23 -2.99 -32.06
N LEU A 258 1.94 -1.92 -31.70
CA LEU A 258 2.84 -1.23 -32.63
C LEU A 258 4.03 -2.11 -32.97
N VAL A 259 4.65 -2.76 -31.98
CA VAL A 259 5.75 -3.71 -32.20
C VAL A 259 5.33 -4.87 -33.10
N GLY A 260 4.13 -5.43 -32.87
CA GLY A 260 3.58 -6.50 -33.70
C GLY A 260 3.36 -6.08 -35.15
N LYS A 261 2.86 -4.86 -35.40
CA LYS A 261 2.71 -4.31 -36.76
C LYS A 261 4.06 -4.15 -37.45
N VAL A 262 5.05 -3.62 -36.78
CA VAL A 262 6.41 -3.45 -37.33
C VAL A 262 7.05 -4.80 -37.63
N ALA A 263 6.85 -5.81 -36.78
CA ALA A 263 7.33 -7.17 -37.05
C ALA A 263 6.68 -7.77 -38.28
N LEU A 264 5.36 -7.62 -38.45
CA LEU A 264 4.60 -8.08 -39.61
C LEU A 264 5.11 -7.41 -40.89
N GLU A 265 5.28 -6.08 -40.90
CA GLU A 265 5.82 -5.33 -42.04
C GLU A 265 7.27 -5.72 -42.37
N ALA A 266 8.07 -6.06 -41.38
CA ALA A 266 9.45 -6.53 -41.55
C ALA A 266 9.54 -8.01 -41.94
N GLY A 267 8.43 -8.74 -42.00
CA GLY A 267 8.40 -10.16 -42.33
C GLY A 267 9.04 -11.05 -41.27
N VAL A 268 9.03 -10.64 -40.00
CA VAL A 268 9.67 -11.35 -38.89
C VAL A 268 8.63 -12.01 -38.01
N ALA A 269 8.76 -13.32 -37.82
CA ALA A 269 7.88 -14.04 -36.90
C ALA A 269 8.28 -13.76 -35.44
N LEU A 270 7.29 -13.46 -34.64
CA LEU A 270 7.46 -13.27 -33.20
C LEU A 270 7.25 -14.60 -32.47
N THR A 271 8.13 -14.92 -31.54
CA THR A 271 8.01 -16.08 -30.65
C THR A 271 7.44 -15.68 -29.27
N GLU A 272 7.54 -14.39 -28.92
CA GLU A 272 6.94 -13.81 -27.73
C GLU A 272 6.64 -12.33 -27.99
N LEU A 273 5.49 -11.87 -27.57
CA LEU A 273 5.11 -10.47 -27.56
C LEU A 273 4.21 -10.24 -26.35
N ARG A 274 4.70 -9.54 -25.38
CA ARG A 274 3.94 -9.21 -24.18
C ARG A 274 4.27 -7.80 -23.71
N THR A 275 3.33 -7.20 -23.02
CA THR A 275 3.64 -6.03 -22.21
C THR A 275 4.66 -6.47 -21.17
N GLU A 276 5.70 -5.70 -20.98
CA GLU A 276 6.57 -5.87 -19.83
C GLU A 276 5.74 -5.43 -18.63
N ASP A 277 5.24 -6.37 -17.89
CA ASP A 277 4.85 -6.09 -16.52
C ASP A 277 6.18 -5.89 -15.77
N ALA A 278 6.73 -4.67 -15.82
CA ALA A 278 7.60 -4.25 -14.74
C ALA A 278 6.71 -4.30 -13.52
N GLY A 279 6.74 -5.41 -12.82
CA GLY A 279 6.02 -5.59 -11.58
C GLY A 279 6.42 -4.42 -10.67
N LEU A 280 5.53 -3.98 -9.82
CA LEU A 280 5.89 -3.00 -8.79
C LEU A 280 7.20 -3.37 -8.09
N GLU A 281 7.56 -4.65 -8.13
CA GLU A 281 8.78 -5.21 -7.53
C GLU A 281 10.04 -4.75 -8.25
N ASP A 282 10.09 -4.81 -9.58
CA ASP A 282 11.26 -4.38 -10.36
C ASP A 282 11.45 -2.87 -10.21
N MET A 283 10.37 -2.09 -10.36
CA MET A 283 10.41 -0.65 -10.16
C MET A 283 10.81 -0.29 -8.72
N PHE A 284 10.31 -1.00 -7.72
CA PHE A 284 10.64 -0.80 -6.33
C PHE A 284 12.13 -1.11 -6.06
N LEU A 285 12.66 -2.20 -6.61
CA LEU A 285 14.07 -2.58 -6.47
C LEU A 285 14.99 -1.56 -7.14
N GLU A 286 14.65 -1.07 -8.32
CA GLU A 286 15.43 0.00 -9.00
C GLU A 286 15.44 1.30 -8.18
N LEU A 287 14.27 1.76 -7.72
CA LEU A 287 14.12 2.99 -6.97
C LEU A 287 14.72 2.92 -5.55
N THR A 288 14.83 1.72 -4.97
CA THR A 288 15.37 1.51 -3.63
C THR A 288 16.80 0.98 -3.62
N ALA A 289 17.35 0.50 -4.74
CA ALA A 289 18.71 -0.02 -4.85
C ALA A 289 19.79 1.00 -4.45
N THR A 290 19.56 2.27 -4.71
CA THR A 290 20.42 3.37 -4.26
C THR A 290 20.34 3.62 -2.76
N SER A 291 19.25 3.24 -2.12
CA SER A 291 18.98 3.49 -0.71
C SER A 291 19.51 2.40 0.24
N GLN A 292 19.80 1.19 -0.28
CA GLN A 292 20.34 0.09 0.54
C GLN A 292 21.86 0.13 0.73
N ARG A 293 22.60 0.95 -0.03
CA ARG A 293 24.07 1.00 0.02
C ARG A 293 24.66 1.75 1.22
N GLU A 294 23.87 2.51 1.97
CA GLU A 294 24.37 3.29 3.12
C GLU A 294 24.10 2.66 4.50
N GLY A 295 23.51 1.48 4.57
CA GLY A 295 23.19 0.74 5.80
C GLY A 295 24.18 -0.36 6.18
N ALA A 296 25.40 -0.38 5.63
CA ALA A 296 26.42 -1.33 6.03
C ALA A 296 27.12 -0.86 7.32
N TRP A 297 26.68 -1.44 8.43
CA TRP A 297 27.35 -1.69 9.72
C TRP A 297 28.68 -0.96 9.97
N THR A 298 28.66 0.02 10.84
CA THR A 298 29.76 0.31 11.79
C THR A 298 29.25 0.15 13.21
#